data_40216e21df472857f5997344a692b4fe
#
_entry.id   40216e21df472857f5997344a692b4fe
#
_cell.length_a   1.000
_cell.length_b   1.000
_cell.length_c   1.000
_cell.angle_alpha   90.00
_cell.angle_beta   90.00
_cell.angle_gamma   90.00
#
_symmetry.space_group_name_H-M   'P 1'
#
loop_
_entity.id
_entity.type
_entity.pdbx_description
1 polymer ?
#
loop_
_entity_poly.entity_id
_entity_poly.type
_entity_poly.pdbx_seq_one_letter_code
_entity_poly.pdbx_strand_id
1 'polypeptide(L)' 'PWIGRNMIVTSSPDSALVGRNGLVVDETRETITMLEGGRRVIFGKNSIEFIIGDSDVAIDGTLVRQRPEDRIYRNIRSE' A
#
# COMPACT_ATOMS: atom_id res chain seq x y z
N PRO A 1 -9.55 -7.17 0.71
CA PRO A 1 -10.24 -5.97 1.12
C PRO A 1 -9.82 -4.70 0.42
N TRP A 2 -8.58 -4.62 -0.11
CA TRP A 2 -8.18 -3.42 -0.83
C TRP A 2 -8.28 -3.57 -2.35
N ILE A 3 -8.59 -4.75 -2.83
CA ILE A 3 -8.74 -4.98 -4.26
C ILE A 3 -9.85 -4.08 -4.78
N GLY A 4 -9.57 -3.42 -5.91
CA GLY A 4 -10.51 -2.48 -6.49
C GLY A 4 -10.36 -1.05 -6.03
N ARG A 5 -9.43 -0.79 -5.09
CA ARG A 5 -9.18 0.55 -4.58
C ARG A 5 -7.86 1.06 -5.13
N ASN A 6 -7.74 2.36 -5.29
CA ASN A 6 -6.47 2.96 -5.66
C ASN A 6 -5.54 3.02 -4.47
N MET A 7 -4.24 2.94 -4.74
CA MET A 7 -3.23 3.10 -3.70
C MET A 7 -2.11 3.99 -4.19
N ILE A 8 -1.42 4.60 -3.26
CA ILE A 8 -0.19 5.34 -3.54
C ILE A 8 0.84 4.97 -2.48
N VAL A 9 2.06 4.67 -2.92
CA VAL A 9 3.15 4.34 -2.02
C VAL A 9 3.71 5.63 -1.46
N THR A 10 3.73 5.75 -0.14
CA THR A 10 4.18 6.97 0.53
C THR A 10 5.56 6.82 1.14
N SER A 11 6.02 5.60 1.38
CA SER A 11 7.35 5.39 1.94
C SER A 11 7.86 4.01 1.54
N SER A 12 9.15 3.93 1.27
CA SER A 12 9.80 2.68 0.88
C SER A 12 11.30 2.86 1.03
N PRO A 13 12.03 1.79 1.41
CA PRO A 13 13.49 1.83 1.35
C PRO A 13 14.02 2.06 -0.06
N ASP A 14 13.23 1.64 -1.06
CA ASP A 14 13.56 1.91 -2.46
C ASP A 14 12.85 3.18 -2.88
N SER A 15 13.60 4.26 -2.99
CA SER A 15 13.01 5.56 -3.30
C SER A 15 12.32 5.58 -4.67
N ALA A 16 12.68 4.67 -5.56
CA ALA A 16 12.01 4.60 -6.85
C ALA A 16 10.55 4.16 -6.74
N LEU A 17 10.16 3.57 -5.63
CA LEU A 17 8.77 3.14 -5.43
C LEU A 17 7.90 4.23 -4.83
N VAL A 18 8.50 5.23 -4.20
CA VAL A 18 7.72 6.29 -3.55
C VAL A 18 7.01 7.11 -4.61
N GLY A 19 5.71 7.33 -4.40
CA GLY A 19 4.89 8.06 -5.35
C GLY A 19 4.24 7.21 -6.41
N ARG A 20 4.59 5.92 -6.51
CA ARG A 20 3.92 5.03 -7.45
C ARG A 20 2.47 4.85 -7.01
N ASN A 21 1.58 4.83 -7.97
CA ASN A 21 0.16 4.72 -7.64
C ASN A 21 -0.57 3.94 -8.73
N GLY A 22 -1.69 3.37 -8.35
CA GLY A 22 -2.48 2.60 -9.28
C GLY A 22 -3.61 1.88 -8.56
N LEU A 23 -4.24 0.96 -9.29
CA LEU A 23 -5.38 0.21 -8.80
C LEU A 23 -4.91 -1.11 -8.22
N VAL A 24 -5.34 -1.41 -7.01
CA VAL A 24 -5.03 -2.71 -6.41
C VAL A 24 -5.85 -3.77 -7.11
N VAL A 25 -5.18 -4.76 -7.71
CA VAL A 25 -5.84 -5.83 -8.45
C VAL A 25 -5.65 -7.18 -7.81
N ASP A 26 -4.72 -7.32 -6.87
CA ASP A 26 -4.55 -8.58 -6.15
C ASP A 26 -3.87 -8.31 -4.82
N GLU A 27 -4.12 -9.18 -3.87
CA GLU A 27 -3.54 -9.02 -2.54
C GLU A 27 -3.37 -10.38 -1.92
N THR A 28 -2.17 -10.65 -1.41
CA THR A 28 -1.92 -11.85 -0.62
C THR A 28 -1.52 -11.42 0.78
N ARG A 29 -1.21 -12.40 1.61
CA ARG A 29 -0.76 -12.11 2.97
C ARG A 29 0.50 -11.22 2.97
N GLU A 30 1.39 -11.42 2.01
CA GLU A 30 2.69 -10.76 2.03
C GLU A 30 2.91 -9.78 0.91
N THR A 31 2.05 -9.77 -0.10
CA THR A 31 2.24 -8.92 -1.26
C THR A 31 0.97 -8.19 -1.61
N ILE A 32 1.14 -7.11 -2.37
CA ILE A 32 0.03 -6.39 -2.95
C ILE A 32 0.41 -6.08 -4.39
N THR A 33 -0.52 -6.31 -5.31
CA THR A 33 -0.30 -6.08 -6.72
C THR A 33 -1.13 -4.90 -7.17
N MET A 34 -0.47 -3.98 -7.84
CA MET A 34 -1.06 -2.74 -8.31
C MET A 34 -0.98 -2.69 -9.82
N LEU A 35 -2.05 -2.21 -10.44
CA LEU A 35 -2.05 -1.96 -11.88
C LEU A 35 -1.74 -0.50 -12.11
N GLU A 36 -0.62 -0.22 -12.72
CA GLU A 36 -0.15 1.14 -12.97
C GLU A 36 0.11 1.30 -14.45
N GLY A 37 -0.70 2.12 -15.10
CA GLY A 37 -0.51 2.38 -16.52
C GLY A 37 -0.59 1.12 -17.38
N GLY A 38 -1.43 0.18 -17.02
CA GLY A 38 -1.59 -1.07 -17.76
C GLY A 38 -0.59 -2.14 -17.41
N ARG A 39 0.27 -1.90 -16.42
CA ARG A 39 1.29 -2.86 -16.01
C ARG A 39 1.07 -3.27 -14.57
N ARG A 40 1.33 -4.54 -14.29
CA ARG A 40 1.23 -5.06 -12.92
C ARG A 40 2.55 -4.84 -12.20
N VAL A 41 2.46 -4.24 -11.02
CA VAL A 41 3.61 -4.01 -10.15
C VAL A 41 3.31 -4.69 -8.82
N ILE A 42 4.22 -5.54 -8.36
CA ILE A 42 4.04 -6.30 -7.14
C ILE A 42 4.96 -5.73 -6.07
N PHE A 43 4.39 -5.45 -4.89
CA PHE A 43 5.15 -4.95 -3.76
C PHE A 43 5.10 -5.95 -2.62
N GLY A 44 6.22 -6.13 -1.93
CA GLY A 44 6.18 -6.81 -0.65
C GLY A 44 5.60 -5.86 0.39
N LYS A 45 4.61 -6.31 1.12
CA LYS A 45 3.94 -5.44 2.09
C LYS A 45 4.88 -4.91 3.15
N ASN A 46 5.90 -5.69 3.51
CA ASN A 46 6.81 -5.29 4.57
C ASN A 46 7.84 -4.27 4.12
N SER A 47 7.78 -3.83 2.87
CA SER A 47 8.76 -2.87 2.36
C SER A 47 8.13 -1.53 2.00
N ILE A 48 6.83 -1.36 2.23
CA ILE A 48 6.19 -0.11 1.84
C ILE A 48 5.22 0.37 2.90
N GLU A 49 4.99 1.68 2.84
CA GLU A 49 3.89 2.34 3.50
C GLU A 49 3.05 2.97 2.41
N PHE A 50 1.74 2.90 2.53
CA PHE A 50 0.87 3.32 1.43
C PHE A 50 -0.45 3.85 1.95
N ILE A 51 -1.14 4.57 1.08
CA ILE A 51 -2.47 5.11 1.35
C ILE A 51 -3.43 4.45 0.38
N ILE A 52 -4.62 4.09 0.86
CA ILE A 52 -5.67 3.51 0.04
C ILE A 52 -6.78 4.54 -0.15
N GLY A 53 -7.14 4.76 -1.41
CA GLY A 53 -8.21 5.69 -1.75
C GLY A 53 -7.84 7.11 -1.39
N ASP A 54 -8.81 7.83 -0.83
CA ASP A 54 -8.61 9.23 -0.45
C ASP A 54 -8.30 9.40 1.03
N SER A 55 -7.89 8.33 1.67
CA SER A 55 -7.58 8.38 3.10
C SER A 55 -6.39 9.29 3.35
N ASP A 56 -6.39 9.97 4.50
CA ASP A 56 -5.21 10.69 4.96
C ASP A 56 -4.43 9.90 6.00
N VAL A 57 -4.65 8.59 6.03
CA VAL A 57 -3.97 7.69 6.96
C VAL A 57 -3.10 6.75 6.15
N ALA A 58 -1.82 6.69 6.49
CA ALA A 58 -0.89 5.78 5.84
C ALA A 58 -0.93 4.42 6.54
N ILE A 59 -0.87 3.37 5.74
CA ILE A 59 -0.90 1.99 6.21
C ILE A 59 0.53 1.46 6.16
N ASP A 60 1.01 1.00 7.30
CA ASP A 60 2.33 0.38 7.38
C ASP A 60 2.16 -1.09 7.03
N GLY A 61 2.67 -1.47 5.86
CA GLY A 61 2.51 -2.83 5.36
C GLY A 61 3.17 -3.88 6.23
N THR A 62 4.21 -3.50 6.96
CA THR A 62 4.84 -4.43 7.89
C THR A 62 3.86 -4.91 8.95
N LEU A 63 3.03 -4.01 9.45
CA LEU A 63 2.11 -4.34 10.53
C LEU A 63 0.91 -5.13 10.03
N VAL A 64 0.44 -4.87 8.81
CA VAL A 64 -0.77 -5.56 8.31
C VAL A 64 -0.45 -6.90 7.67
N ARG A 65 0.81 -7.21 7.47
CA ARG A 65 1.19 -8.45 6.81
C ARG A 65 0.72 -9.68 7.57
N GLN A 66 0.79 -9.62 8.89
CA GLN A 66 0.46 -10.77 9.72
C GLN A 66 -1.03 -10.84 10.03
N ARG A 67 -1.70 -9.70 10.06
CA ARG A 67 -3.09 -9.62 10.48
C ARG A 67 -3.82 -8.64 9.57
N PRO A 68 -4.14 -9.07 8.35
CA PRO A 68 -4.70 -8.14 7.37
C PRO A 68 -6.00 -7.48 7.80
N GLU A 69 -6.82 -8.15 8.60
CA GLU A 69 -8.08 -7.56 9.01
C GLU A 69 -7.90 -6.60 10.18
N ASP A 70 -6.78 -6.63 10.87
CA ASP A 70 -6.47 -5.70 11.95
C ASP A 70 -5.57 -4.61 11.41
N ARG A 71 -6.09 -3.80 10.53
CA ARG A 71 -5.28 -2.78 9.89
C ARG A 71 -4.81 -1.76 10.88
N ILE A 72 -3.52 -1.49 10.84
CA ILE A 72 -2.91 -0.53 11.72
C ILE A 72 -2.50 0.67 10.88
N TYR A 73 -2.94 1.83 11.28
CA TYR A 73 -2.78 3.05 10.51
C TYR A 73 -1.93 4.04 11.26
N ARG A 74 -1.17 4.78 10.50
CA ARG A 74 -0.46 5.94 11.03
C ARG A 74 -1.01 7.17 10.34
N ASN A 75 -1.41 8.15 11.14
CA ASN A 75 -1.99 9.36 10.59
C ASN A 75 -0.88 10.22 9.99
N ILE A 76 -0.95 10.43 8.68
CA ILE A 76 0.08 11.20 7.98
C ILE A 76 -0.10 12.69 8.11
N ARG A 77 -1.20 13.10 8.73
CA ARG A 77 -1.45 14.50 8.97
C ARG A 77 -1.12 14.91 10.37
N SER A 78 -0.34 14.14 11.02
CA SER A 78 0.01 14.48 12.39
C SER A 78 0.67 15.84 12.43
N GLU A 79 0.42 16.52 13.45
CA GLU A 79 0.92 17.86 13.59
C GLU A 79 1.32 18.14 14.96
#